data_d7b8dba8693241f43503994e26513de8
#
_entry.id   d7b8dba8693241f43503994e26513de8
#
_cell.length_a   1.000
_cell.length_b   1.000
_cell.length_c   1.000
_cell.angle_alpha   90.00
_cell.angle_beta   90.00
_cell.angle_gamma   90.00
#
_symmetry.space_group_name_H-M   'P 1'
#
loop_
_entity.id
_entity.type
_entity.pdbx_description
1 polymer ?
#
loop_
_entity_poly.entity_id
_entity_poly.type
_entity_poly.pdbx_seq_one_letter_code
_entity_poly.pdbx_strand_id
1 'polypeptide(L)'
;QSGLMRDKWDRQQSGTTYGAITIRKAIEHCREIYTPKAEPSPVFQPIVPLTPQWSDLPAFPVDALPDVIRNYVSAVAEHSQTAPDMAGVISLGVLATCLQGKYKIEGTPGYCEPLSLYTVVIAAPGERKSSVMRDMTTFLYEYEQEYNKAHSMEIRENHLQRESLERQISGLQKKLE
;
A
#
# COMPACT_ATOMS: atom_id res chain seq x y z
N GLN A 1 -24.65 6.41 11.03
CA GLN A 1 -25.33 7.72 11.05
C GLN A 1 -24.29 8.75 10.62
N SER A 2 -24.48 9.34 9.43
CA SER A 2 -23.59 10.38 8.94
C SER A 2 -23.75 11.63 9.79
N GLY A 3 -22.70 12.12 10.45
CA GLY A 3 -22.67 13.32 11.29
C GLY A 3 -22.92 14.65 10.55
N LEU A 4 -23.63 14.62 9.42
CA LEU A 4 -23.98 15.76 8.57
C LEU A 4 -25.36 16.37 8.86
N MET A 5 -26.18 15.73 9.68
CA MET A 5 -27.50 16.23 10.02
C MET A 5 -27.41 17.19 11.21
N ARG A 6 -27.93 18.42 11.04
CA ARG A 6 -27.95 19.42 12.11
C ARG A 6 -28.91 18.97 13.25
N ASP A 7 -28.58 19.27 14.51
CA ASP A 7 -29.35 18.88 15.71
C ASP A 7 -30.83 19.29 15.67
N LYS A 8 -31.18 20.32 14.90
CA LYS A 8 -32.56 20.74 14.70
C LYS A 8 -33.39 19.80 13.83
N TRP A 9 -32.78 18.86 13.11
CA TRP A 9 -33.46 18.00 12.15
C TRP A 9 -34.45 17.06 12.83
N ASP A 10 -34.08 16.56 14.01
CA ASP A 10 -34.89 15.63 14.82
C ASP A 10 -35.78 16.34 15.84
N ARG A 11 -35.79 17.68 15.90
CA ARG A 11 -36.69 18.44 16.83
C ARG A 11 -38.12 18.20 16.49
N GLN A 12 -38.90 17.85 17.50
CA GLN A 12 -40.36 17.72 17.43
C GLN A 12 -40.99 19.10 17.22
N GLN A 13 -41.84 19.21 16.21
CA GLN A 13 -42.63 20.42 15.92
C GLN A 13 -44.03 19.99 15.47
N SER A 14 -45.07 20.35 16.22
CA SER A 14 -46.48 20.06 15.88
C SER A 14 -46.76 18.57 15.60
N GLY A 15 -46.21 17.67 16.41
CA GLY A 15 -46.43 16.22 16.29
C GLY A 15 -45.56 15.50 15.23
N THR A 16 -44.65 16.20 14.59
CA THR A 16 -43.70 15.62 13.62
C THR A 16 -42.33 16.24 13.76
N THR A 17 -41.30 15.72 13.09
CA THR A 17 -39.94 16.29 13.16
C THR A 17 -39.76 17.45 12.18
N TYR A 18 -38.89 18.39 12.51
CA TYR A 18 -38.50 19.49 11.61
C TYR A 18 -38.02 18.96 10.25
N GLY A 19 -37.27 17.87 10.23
CA GLY A 19 -36.82 17.21 9.00
C GLY A 19 -37.97 16.73 8.13
N ALA A 20 -39.00 16.08 8.72
CA ALA A 20 -40.18 15.62 8.00
C ALA A 20 -41.01 16.78 7.42
N ILE A 21 -41.15 17.88 8.15
CA ILE A 21 -41.83 19.09 7.65
C ILE A 21 -41.07 19.69 6.49
N THR A 22 -39.71 19.75 6.58
CA THR A 22 -38.86 20.31 5.54
C THR A 22 -38.91 19.49 4.25
N ILE A 23 -38.88 18.16 4.37
CA ILE A 23 -39.03 17.26 3.22
C ILE A 23 -40.38 17.41 2.57
N ARG A 24 -41.48 17.43 3.36
CA ARG A 24 -42.83 17.60 2.84
C ARG A 24 -42.97 18.90 2.07
N LYS A 25 -42.51 20.04 2.63
CA LYS A 25 -42.51 21.33 1.94
C LYS A 25 -41.68 21.32 0.65
N ALA A 26 -40.52 20.65 0.66
CA ALA A 26 -39.70 20.54 -0.54
C ALA A 26 -40.44 19.76 -1.63
N ILE A 27 -41.12 18.68 -1.29
CA ILE A 27 -41.92 17.89 -2.25
C ILE A 27 -43.11 18.70 -2.78
N GLU A 28 -43.83 19.42 -1.92
CA GLU A 28 -45.00 20.25 -2.29
C GLU A 28 -44.61 21.42 -3.23
N HIS A 29 -43.41 21.96 -3.07
CA HIS A 29 -42.88 23.07 -3.90
C HIS A 29 -42.04 22.60 -5.09
N CYS A 30 -41.76 21.30 -5.21
CA CYS A 30 -41.01 20.75 -6.33
C CYS A 30 -41.90 20.78 -7.59
N ARG A 31 -41.60 21.69 -8.50
CA ARG A 31 -42.29 21.81 -9.79
C ARG A 31 -41.66 20.97 -10.88
N GLU A 32 -40.47 20.46 -10.67
CA GLU A 32 -39.75 19.60 -11.60
C GLU A 32 -39.61 18.20 -10.99
N ILE A 33 -40.34 17.26 -11.56
CA ILE A 33 -40.14 15.85 -11.26
C ILE A 33 -39.02 15.37 -12.15
N TYR A 34 -37.91 14.94 -11.54
CA TYR A 34 -36.87 14.26 -12.30
C TYR A 34 -37.46 13.01 -12.92
N THR A 35 -37.75 13.06 -14.19
CA THR A 35 -38.01 11.88 -15.01
C THR A 35 -36.65 11.38 -15.49
N PRO A 36 -36.19 10.20 -15.06
CA PRO A 36 -34.95 9.63 -15.58
C PRO A 36 -35.13 9.53 -17.11
N LYS A 37 -34.32 10.28 -17.85
CA LYS A 37 -34.24 10.09 -19.30
C LYS A 37 -33.80 8.64 -19.46
N ALA A 38 -34.61 7.83 -20.10
CA ALA A 38 -34.24 6.46 -20.44
C ALA A 38 -33.06 6.54 -21.39
N GLU A 39 -31.86 6.63 -20.86
CA GLU A 39 -30.68 6.40 -21.65
C GLU A 39 -30.71 4.91 -22.06
N PRO A 40 -30.42 4.60 -23.33
CA PRO A 40 -30.31 3.22 -23.73
C PRO A 40 -29.33 2.56 -22.77
N SER A 41 -29.78 1.52 -22.08
CA SER A 41 -28.92 0.78 -21.15
C SER A 41 -27.62 0.47 -21.88
N PRO A 42 -26.46 0.86 -21.33
CA PRO A 42 -25.20 0.56 -21.98
C PRO A 42 -25.18 -0.94 -22.24
N VAL A 43 -25.00 -1.31 -23.50
CA VAL A 43 -24.84 -2.72 -23.90
C VAL A 43 -23.46 -3.10 -23.33
N PHE A 44 -23.48 -3.62 -22.12
CA PHE A 44 -22.26 -4.18 -21.54
C PHE A 44 -21.84 -5.37 -22.38
N GLN A 45 -20.61 -5.37 -22.81
CA GLN A 45 -20.02 -6.57 -23.39
C GLN A 45 -20.09 -7.69 -22.33
N PRO A 46 -20.25 -8.96 -22.76
CA PRO A 46 -20.24 -10.07 -21.82
C PRO A 46 -18.99 -9.96 -20.93
N ILE A 47 -19.19 -10.20 -19.63
CA ILE A 47 -18.11 -10.14 -18.63
C ILE A 47 -17.01 -11.09 -19.08
N VAL A 48 -15.90 -10.54 -19.52
CA VAL A 48 -14.68 -11.32 -19.76
C VAL A 48 -14.05 -11.55 -18.37
N PRO A 49 -13.86 -12.82 -17.96
CA PRO A 49 -13.17 -13.09 -16.70
C PRO A 49 -11.81 -12.39 -16.70
N LEU A 50 -11.54 -11.58 -15.69
CA LEU A 50 -10.23 -10.91 -15.51
C LEU A 50 -9.11 -11.89 -15.10
N THR A 51 -9.48 -13.13 -14.84
CA THR A 51 -8.52 -14.20 -14.57
C THR A 51 -8.04 -14.77 -15.89
N PRO A 52 -6.81 -14.45 -16.34
CA PRO A 52 -6.17 -15.26 -17.38
C PRO A 52 -6.18 -16.71 -16.90
N GLN A 53 -6.38 -17.66 -17.81
CA GLN A 53 -6.14 -19.05 -17.44
C GLN A 53 -4.68 -19.13 -17.00
N TRP A 54 -4.44 -19.50 -15.76
CA TRP A 54 -3.09 -19.54 -15.14
C TRP A 54 -2.10 -20.38 -15.97
N SER A 55 -2.61 -21.26 -16.83
CA SER A 55 -1.84 -22.05 -17.80
C SER A 55 -1.13 -21.25 -18.89
N ASP A 56 -1.59 -20.01 -19.17
CA ASP A 56 -1.10 -19.21 -20.31
C ASP A 56 -0.08 -18.13 -19.87
N LEU A 57 0.27 -18.08 -18.56
CA LEU A 57 1.25 -17.15 -18.08
C LEU A 57 2.66 -17.64 -18.42
N PRO A 58 3.53 -16.75 -18.95
CA PRO A 58 4.91 -17.10 -19.17
C PRO A 58 5.64 -17.43 -17.85
N ALA A 59 6.51 -18.42 -17.87
CA ALA A 59 7.35 -18.72 -16.72
C ALA A 59 8.23 -17.50 -16.34
N PHE A 60 8.51 -17.35 -15.06
CA PHE A 60 9.39 -16.29 -14.58
C PHE A 60 10.79 -16.46 -15.21
N PRO A 61 11.37 -15.40 -15.83
CA PRO A 61 12.64 -15.49 -16.55
C PRO A 61 13.84 -15.54 -15.59
N VAL A 62 14.03 -16.65 -14.89
CA VAL A 62 15.12 -16.81 -13.91
C VAL A 62 16.48 -16.56 -14.55
N ASP A 63 16.63 -16.93 -15.82
CA ASP A 63 17.87 -16.75 -16.59
C ASP A 63 18.22 -15.29 -16.88
N ALA A 64 17.27 -14.37 -16.75
CA ALA A 64 17.53 -12.94 -16.88
C ALA A 64 18.20 -12.34 -15.63
N LEU A 65 18.21 -13.07 -14.51
CA LEU A 65 18.86 -12.63 -13.28
C LEU A 65 20.37 -12.82 -13.37
N PRO A 66 21.17 -11.93 -12.74
CA PRO A 66 22.61 -12.15 -12.57
C PRO A 66 22.89 -13.49 -11.88
N ASP A 67 23.99 -14.16 -12.24
CA ASP A 67 24.31 -15.53 -11.81
C ASP A 67 24.16 -15.76 -10.31
N VAL A 68 24.69 -14.84 -9.49
CA VAL A 68 24.62 -14.94 -8.02
C VAL A 68 23.17 -14.96 -7.54
N ILE A 69 22.36 -14.04 -8.06
CA ILE A 69 20.94 -13.92 -7.67
C ILE A 69 20.15 -15.11 -8.20
N ARG A 70 20.39 -15.52 -9.45
CA ARG A 70 19.76 -16.68 -10.08
C ARG A 70 19.99 -17.94 -9.26
N ASN A 71 21.23 -18.20 -8.90
CA ASN A 71 21.60 -19.40 -8.13
C ASN A 71 20.93 -19.39 -6.75
N TYR A 72 20.87 -18.22 -6.09
CA TYR A 72 20.23 -18.10 -4.79
C TYR A 72 18.71 -18.27 -4.89
N VAL A 73 18.04 -17.62 -5.85
CA VAL A 73 16.63 -17.76 -6.13
C VAL A 73 16.27 -19.22 -6.40
N SER A 74 17.05 -19.90 -7.24
CA SER A 74 16.83 -21.30 -7.56
C SER A 74 16.98 -22.21 -6.32
N ALA A 75 18.01 -21.98 -5.52
CA ALA A 75 18.26 -22.75 -4.30
C ALA A 75 17.12 -22.55 -3.25
N VAL A 76 16.64 -21.31 -3.08
CA VAL A 76 15.53 -21.02 -2.18
C VAL A 76 14.25 -21.67 -2.69
N ALA A 77 13.94 -21.57 -3.99
CA ALA A 77 12.76 -22.19 -4.59
C ALA A 77 12.79 -23.73 -4.43
N GLU A 78 13.94 -24.36 -4.68
CA GLU A 78 14.13 -25.80 -4.49
C GLU A 78 13.99 -26.22 -3.04
N HIS A 79 14.67 -25.51 -2.13
CA HIS A 79 14.60 -25.79 -0.68
C HIS A 79 13.19 -25.65 -0.12
N SER A 80 12.49 -24.58 -0.50
CA SER A 80 11.12 -24.31 -0.04
C SER A 80 10.06 -25.08 -0.81
N GLN A 81 10.42 -25.77 -1.90
CA GLN A 81 9.47 -26.45 -2.82
C GLN A 81 8.39 -25.48 -3.31
N THR A 82 8.78 -24.29 -3.73
CA THR A 82 7.92 -23.24 -4.28
C THR A 82 8.31 -22.89 -5.71
N ALA A 83 7.41 -22.23 -6.44
CA ALA A 83 7.76 -21.70 -7.74
C ALA A 83 8.88 -20.63 -7.63
N PRO A 84 9.81 -20.57 -8.58
CA PRO A 84 10.93 -19.59 -8.55
C PRO A 84 10.45 -18.14 -8.67
N ASP A 85 9.27 -17.89 -9.21
CA ASP A 85 8.61 -16.59 -9.34
C ASP A 85 8.55 -15.84 -8.00
N MET A 86 8.18 -16.56 -6.94
CA MET A 86 8.05 -15.99 -5.59
C MET A 86 9.40 -15.48 -5.09
N ALA A 87 10.41 -16.32 -5.09
CA ALA A 87 11.76 -15.94 -4.67
C ALA A 87 12.36 -14.87 -5.61
N GLY A 88 12.11 -14.99 -6.92
CA GLY A 88 12.56 -14.03 -7.93
C GLY A 88 12.01 -12.63 -7.72
N VAL A 89 10.71 -12.48 -7.54
CA VAL A 89 10.06 -11.17 -7.30
C VAL A 89 10.51 -10.57 -5.97
N ILE A 90 10.62 -11.39 -4.91
CA ILE A 90 11.13 -10.91 -3.62
C ILE A 90 12.57 -10.45 -3.74
N SER A 91 13.42 -11.17 -4.50
CA SER A 91 14.83 -10.77 -4.72
C SER A 91 14.96 -9.40 -5.35
N LEU A 92 14.10 -9.05 -6.31
CA LEU A 92 14.08 -7.72 -6.91
C LEU A 92 13.74 -6.63 -5.89
N GLY A 93 12.76 -6.88 -5.01
CA GLY A 93 12.40 -5.94 -3.93
C GLY A 93 13.55 -5.75 -2.92
N VAL A 94 14.23 -6.83 -2.58
CA VAL A 94 15.41 -6.81 -1.70
C VAL A 94 16.57 -6.03 -2.33
N LEU A 95 16.86 -6.28 -3.60
CA LEU A 95 17.89 -5.54 -4.33
C LEU A 95 17.55 -4.04 -4.40
N ALA A 96 16.30 -3.70 -4.71
CA ALA A 96 15.85 -2.32 -4.71
C ALA A 96 16.04 -1.65 -3.34
N THR A 97 15.75 -2.36 -2.25
CA THR A 97 15.97 -1.87 -0.87
C THR A 97 17.45 -1.61 -0.59
N CYS A 98 18.35 -2.48 -1.04
CA CYS A 98 19.80 -2.31 -0.85
C CYS A 98 20.38 -1.16 -1.67
N LEU A 99 19.81 -0.87 -2.83
CA LEU A 99 20.34 0.06 -3.82
C LEU A 99 19.69 1.45 -3.75
N GLN A 100 18.46 1.57 -3.21
CA GLN A 100 17.78 2.84 -3.09
C GLN A 100 18.59 3.84 -2.25
N GLY A 101 18.59 5.10 -2.67
CA GLY A 101 19.38 6.15 -2.05
C GLY A 101 20.86 6.17 -2.43
N LYS A 102 21.41 5.06 -2.97
CA LYS A 102 22.77 4.96 -3.45
C LYS A 102 22.88 5.15 -4.96
N TYR A 103 21.90 4.67 -5.70
CA TYR A 103 21.86 4.69 -7.15
C TYR A 103 20.55 5.31 -7.65
N LYS A 104 20.64 5.90 -8.85
CA LYS A 104 19.49 6.40 -9.60
C LYS A 104 19.57 5.84 -11.01
N ILE A 105 18.43 5.65 -11.64
CA ILE A 105 18.36 5.30 -13.07
C ILE A 105 18.08 6.55 -13.86
N GLU A 106 18.88 6.81 -14.88
CA GLU A 106 18.60 7.82 -15.89
C GLU A 106 18.01 7.13 -17.13
N GLY A 107 16.69 7.20 -17.27
CA GLY A 107 15.97 6.60 -18.40
C GLY A 107 16.04 7.43 -19.67
N THR A 108 16.05 8.73 -19.54
CA THR A 108 16.25 9.72 -20.61
C THR A 108 17.17 10.82 -20.08
N PRO A 109 17.97 11.50 -20.96
CA PRO A 109 18.86 12.55 -20.51
C PRO A 109 18.16 13.59 -19.64
N GLY A 110 18.63 13.77 -18.42
CA GLY A 110 18.08 14.71 -17.44
C GLY A 110 16.89 14.19 -16.62
N TYR A 111 16.38 12.97 -16.85
CA TYR A 111 15.32 12.35 -16.06
C TYR A 111 15.84 11.18 -15.23
N CYS A 112 16.05 11.44 -13.93
CA CYS A 112 16.60 10.48 -12.98
C CYS A 112 15.53 10.02 -12.00
N GLU A 113 15.40 8.71 -11.83
CA GLU A 113 14.52 8.09 -10.84
C GLU A 113 15.29 7.28 -9.79
N PRO A 114 14.78 7.23 -8.53
CA PRO A 114 15.35 6.36 -7.52
C PRO A 114 15.05 4.89 -7.86
N LEU A 115 15.95 3.99 -7.44
CA LEU A 115 15.75 2.55 -7.51
C LEU A 115 14.78 2.07 -6.43
N SER A 116 13.52 2.50 -6.51
CA SER A 116 12.46 2.07 -5.59
C SER A 116 11.50 1.15 -6.33
N LEU A 117 11.31 -0.05 -5.81
CA LEU A 117 10.43 -1.05 -6.40
C LEU A 117 9.42 -1.55 -5.36
N TYR A 118 8.16 -1.50 -5.71
CA TYR A 118 7.07 -2.13 -4.95
C TYR A 118 6.76 -3.49 -5.56
N THR A 119 6.94 -4.54 -4.78
CA THR A 119 6.66 -5.91 -5.22
C THR A 119 5.53 -6.51 -4.40
N VAL A 120 4.64 -7.25 -5.06
CA VAL A 120 3.54 -7.97 -4.42
C VAL A 120 3.55 -9.41 -4.90
N VAL A 121 3.57 -10.33 -3.95
CA VAL A 121 3.45 -11.78 -4.21
C VAL A 121 2.14 -12.28 -3.62
N ILE A 122 1.29 -12.81 -4.47
CA ILE A 122 0.00 -13.38 -4.09
C ILE A 122 0.09 -14.90 -4.25
N ALA A 123 -0.20 -15.63 -3.18
CA ALA A 123 -0.22 -17.09 -3.19
C ALA A 123 -1.23 -17.60 -2.15
N ALA A 124 -1.75 -18.79 -2.33
CA ALA A 124 -2.74 -19.39 -1.45
C ALA A 124 -2.20 -19.62 -0.02
N PRO A 125 -3.06 -19.76 0.99
CA PRO A 125 -2.63 -20.19 2.31
C PRO A 125 -1.88 -21.54 2.26
N GLY A 126 -0.78 -21.66 3.00
CA GLY A 126 0.03 -22.89 3.01
C GLY A 126 1.18 -22.93 1.98
N GLU A 127 1.24 -22.01 1.01
CA GLU A 127 2.29 -21.97 -0.02
C GLU A 127 3.62 -21.38 0.43
N ARG A 128 3.96 -21.53 1.70
CA ARG A 128 5.28 -21.21 2.29
C ARG A 128 5.82 -19.79 2.03
N LYS A 129 4.94 -18.82 1.75
CA LYS A 129 5.30 -17.40 1.52
C LYS A 129 6.24 -16.84 2.59
N SER A 130 5.90 -17.09 3.87
CA SER A 130 6.68 -16.57 4.99
C SER A 130 8.06 -17.21 5.10
N SER A 131 8.20 -18.47 4.69
CA SER A 131 9.51 -19.14 4.64
C SER A 131 10.39 -18.50 3.59
N VAL A 132 9.89 -18.37 2.36
CA VAL A 132 10.63 -17.75 1.27
C VAL A 132 10.99 -16.29 1.60
N MET A 133 10.04 -15.51 2.14
CA MET A 133 10.30 -14.14 2.56
C MET A 133 11.42 -14.08 3.60
N ARG A 134 11.38 -14.93 4.63
CA ARG A 134 12.42 -15.01 5.65
C ARG A 134 13.78 -15.33 5.03
N ASP A 135 13.86 -16.37 4.21
CA ASP A 135 15.13 -16.82 3.62
C ASP A 135 15.71 -15.73 2.71
N MET A 136 14.87 -14.96 2.00
CA MET A 136 15.29 -13.86 1.16
C MET A 136 15.67 -12.57 1.91
N THR A 137 15.25 -12.39 3.17
CA THR A 137 15.45 -11.13 3.91
C THR A 137 16.33 -11.28 5.16
N THR A 138 16.67 -12.49 5.59
CA THR A 138 17.43 -12.75 6.83
C THR A 138 18.71 -11.93 6.90
N PHE A 139 19.47 -11.87 5.84
CA PHE A 139 20.74 -11.13 5.81
C PHE A 139 20.56 -9.61 5.99
N LEU A 140 19.42 -9.04 5.60
CA LEU A 140 19.12 -7.62 5.85
C LEU A 140 18.91 -7.37 7.34
N TYR A 141 18.16 -8.26 8.01
CA TYR A 141 17.94 -8.16 9.46
C TYR A 141 19.23 -8.39 10.24
N GLU A 142 20.07 -9.33 9.84
CA GLU A 142 21.39 -9.56 10.45
C GLU A 142 22.27 -8.32 10.31
N TYR A 143 22.36 -7.75 9.11
CA TYR A 143 23.10 -6.51 8.87
C TYR A 143 22.56 -5.34 9.72
N GLU A 144 21.23 -5.17 9.79
CA GLU A 144 20.60 -4.14 10.62
C GLU A 144 20.92 -4.33 12.11
N GLN A 145 20.88 -5.56 12.61
CA GLN A 145 21.22 -5.85 13.99
C GLN A 145 22.69 -5.53 14.31
N GLU A 146 23.59 -5.93 13.44
CA GLU A 146 25.03 -5.63 13.59
C GLU A 146 25.28 -4.12 13.53
N TYR A 147 24.67 -3.43 12.59
CA TYR A 147 24.77 -1.99 12.46
C TYR A 147 24.24 -1.27 13.72
N ASN A 148 23.06 -1.62 14.17
CA ASN A 148 22.43 -1.04 15.35
C ASN A 148 23.25 -1.31 16.63
N LYS A 149 23.84 -2.49 16.74
CA LYS A 149 24.75 -2.83 17.85
C LYS A 149 26.00 -1.95 17.84
N ALA A 150 26.62 -1.81 16.67
CA ALA A 150 27.84 -0.99 16.51
C ALA A 150 27.58 0.51 16.79
N HIS A 151 26.40 1.03 16.40
CA HIS A 151 26.05 2.44 16.53
C HIS A 151 25.08 2.73 17.71
N SER A 152 24.95 1.81 18.65
CA SER A 152 23.95 1.88 19.72
C SER A 152 24.04 3.17 20.57
N MET A 153 25.23 3.68 20.81
CA MET A 153 25.45 4.93 21.56
C MET A 153 24.96 6.14 20.77
N GLU A 154 25.33 6.23 19.51
CA GLU A 154 24.93 7.31 18.61
C GLU A 154 23.40 7.33 18.39
N ILE A 155 22.80 6.17 18.18
CA ILE A 155 21.34 6.01 18.06
C ILE A 155 20.66 6.50 19.35
N ARG A 156 21.19 6.15 20.51
CA ARG A 156 20.65 6.60 21.80
C ARG A 156 20.77 8.11 21.99
N GLU A 157 21.90 8.70 21.65
CA GLU A 157 22.10 10.14 21.73
C GLU A 157 21.13 10.89 20.80
N ASN A 158 21.01 10.45 19.56
CA ASN A 158 20.06 11.02 18.61
C ASN A 158 18.61 10.92 19.08
N HIS A 159 18.24 9.80 19.69
CA HIS A 159 16.91 9.64 20.28
C HIS A 159 16.64 10.63 21.41
N LEU A 160 17.58 10.79 22.33
CA LEU A 160 17.48 11.76 23.44
C LEU A 160 17.40 13.21 22.94
N GLN A 161 18.20 13.55 21.93
CA GLN A 161 18.15 14.89 21.32
C GLN A 161 16.78 15.15 20.67
N ARG A 162 16.27 14.17 19.93
CA ARG A 162 14.96 14.24 19.29
C ARG A 162 13.84 14.43 20.31
N GLU A 163 13.82 13.64 21.38
CA GLU A 163 12.84 13.80 22.46
C GLU A 163 12.91 15.18 23.11
N SER A 164 14.12 15.71 23.33
CA SER A 164 14.30 17.05 23.86
C SER A 164 13.72 18.13 22.97
N LEU A 165 13.98 18.04 21.66
CA LEU A 165 13.42 18.97 20.67
C LEU A 165 11.89 18.87 20.58
N GLU A 166 11.33 17.66 20.59
CA GLU A 166 9.88 17.45 20.58
C GLU A 166 9.20 18.07 21.81
N ARG A 167 9.82 17.96 23.00
CA ARG A 167 9.34 18.63 24.21
C ARG A 167 9.40 20.15 24.09
N GLN A 168 10.48 20.71 23.52
CA GLN A 168 10.60 22.16 23.29
C GLN A 168 9.52 22.65 22.30
N ILE A 169 9.31 21.94 21.20
CA ILE A 169 8.26 22.26 20.20
C ILE A 169 6.88 22.26 20.87
N SER A 170 6.56 21.22 21.63
CA SER A 170 5.28 21.13 22.35
C SER A 170 5.10 22.26 23.37
N GLY A 171 6.19 22.65 24.07
CA GLY A 171 6.16 23.78 24.98
C GLY A 171 5.95 25.14 24.31
N LEU A 172 6.50 25.30 23.09
CA LEU A 172 6.28 26.52 22.31
C LEU A 172 4.87 26.58 21.71
N GLN A 173 4.35 25.47 21.24
CA GLN A 173 2.98 25.39 20.73
C GLN A 173 1.94 25.79 21.79
N LYS A 174 2.08 25.29 23.04
CA LYS A 174 1.21 25.68 24.17
C LYS A 174 1.29 27.15 24.58
N LYS A 175 2.31 27.85 24.16
CA LYS A 175 2.45 29.32 24.44
C LYS A 175 1.83 30.17 23.32
N LEU A 176 1.53 29.57 22.19
CA LEU A 176 0.91 30.23 21.03
C LEU A 176 -0.61 30.07 21.01
N GLU A 177 -1.14 29.12 21.79
CA GLU A 177 -2.58 28.96 22.08
C GLU A 177 -2.99 29.85 23.26
#